data_ca4b74e60e3dd8098e664752e185e4fc
#
_entry.id   ca4b74e60e3dd8098e664752e185e4fc
#
_cell.length_a   1.000
_cell.length_b   1.000
_cell.length_c   1.000
_cell.angle_alpha   90.00
_cell.angle_beta   90.00
_cell.angle_gamma   90.00
#
_symmetry.space_group_name_H-M   'P 1'
#
loop_
_entity.id
_entity.type
_entity.pdbx_description
1 polymer ?
#
loop_
_entity_poly.entity_id
_entity_poly.type
_entity_poly.pdbx_seq_one_letter_code
_entity_poly.pdbx_strand_id
1 'polypeptide(L)'
;YTITIPADAEPGGYFAAIFWGEDNPAANEAGEVSIGGKLGALILLRVSGDIPEAAGIQAYDTVDGKRFFSNVPVAFTYRFKNDGGDRVVPLGNIVITNVFGGTVATINANETEGSVLPNSARRFTPSWGMVNKDAPAKSFMQIVKDQASDFHIGYYTASLALTYGVMNSTSQDSTWFLMLPWQLLLVCF
;
A
#
# COMPACT_ATOMS: atom_id res chain seq x y z
N TYR A 1 -2.37 -31.36 -12.26
CA TYR A 1 -3.79 -31.14 -11.92
C TYR A 1 -4.55 -30.58 -13.12
N THR A 2 -5.85 -30.80 -13.16
CA THR A 2 -6.75 -30.28 -14.19
C THR A 2 -7.84 -29.46 -13.50
N ILE A 3 -8.11 -28.26 -14.03
CA ILE A 3 -9.19 -27.42 -13.54
C ILE A 3 -10.32 -27.48 -14.57
N THR A 4 -11.50 -27.93 -14.15
CA THR A 4 -12.69 -27.97 -14.98
C THR A 4 -13.65 -26.87 -14.52
N ILE A 5 -14.05 -26.00 -15.43
CA ILE A 5 -15.01 -24.93 -15.16
C ILE A 5 -16.38 -25.43 -15.60
N PRO A 6 -17.40 -25.47 -14.72
CA PRO A 6 -18.76 -25.78 -15.09
C PRO A 6 -19.29 -24.81 -16.15
N ALA A 7 -20.12 -25.28 -17.07
CA ALA A 7 -20.68 -24.44 -18.14
C ALA A 7 -21.67 -23.37 -17.62
N ASP A 8 -22.20 -23.57 -16.43
CA ASP A 8 -23.13 -22.71 -15.69
C ASP A 8 -22.42 -21.87 -14.61
N ALA A 9 -21.07 -21.77 -14.62
CA ALA A 9 -20.34 -20.97 -13.67
C ALA A 9 -20.73 -19.48 -13.77
N GLU A 10 -21.09 -18.89 -12.64
CA GLU A 10 -21.44 -17.47 -12.57
C GLU A 10 -20.26 -16.57 -12.97
N PRO A 11 -20.51 -15.42 -13.64
CA PRO A 11 -19.46 -14.42 -13.90
C PRO A 11 -18.82 -13.92 -12.61
N GLY A 12 -17.48 -13.85 -12.58
CA GLY A 12 -16.76 -13.38 -11.39
C GLY A 12 -15.34 -13.89 -11.28
N GLY A 13 -14.68 -13.48 -10.19
CA GLY A 13 -13.34 -13.92 -9.83
C GLY A 13 -13.38 -15.09 -8.85
N TYR A 14 -12.70 -16.18 -9.18
CA TYR A 14 -12.56 -17.37 -8.35
C TYR A 14 -11.10 -17.56 -7.95
N PHE A 15 -10.86 -17.76 -6.66
CA PHE A 15 -9.53 -17.82 -6.09
C PHE A 15 -9.36 -19.10 -5.28
N ALA A 16 -8.29 -19.83 -5.57
CA ALA A 16 -7.95 -21.06 -4.86
C ALA A 16 -6.42 -21.17 -4.69
N ALA A 17 -6.00 -22.00 -3.78
CA ALA A 17 -4.60 -22.36 -3.62
C ALA A 17 -4.45 -23.86 -3.51
N ILE A 18 -3.45 -24.42 -4.20
CA ILE A 18 -3.07 -25.83 -4.10
C ILE A 18 -1.74 -25.87 -3.37
N PHE A 19 -1.70 -26.63 -2.28
CA PHE A 19 -0.48 -26.82 -1.50
C PHE A 19 0.02 -28.27 -1.66
N TRP A 20 1.32 -28.41 -1.90
CA TRP A 20 2.04 -29.66 -1.85
C TRP A 20 2.99 -29.59 -0.64
N GLY A 21 3.00 -30.63 0.16
CA GLY A 21 3.90 -30.74 1.30
C GLY A 21 4.11 -32.20 1.68
N GLU A 22 5.20 -32.48 2.31
CA GLU A 22 5.39 -33.79 2.98
C GLU A 22 4.65 -33.73 4.32
N ASP A 23 3.73 -34.66 4.52
CA ASP A 23 3.28 -35.02 5.87
C ASP A 23 4.43 -35.83 6.52
N ASN A 24 5.16 -35.17 7.41
CA ASN A 24 6.20 -35.84 8.16
C ASN A 24 5.60 -36.45 9.45
N PRO A 25 5.31 -37.78 9.46
CA PRO A 25 4.78 -38.47 10.64
C PRO A 25 5.82 -38.67 11.76
N ALA A 26 7.08 -38.29 11.52
CA ALA A 26 8.18 -38.51 12.49
C ALA A 26 8.23 -37.46 13.65
N ALA A 27 7.27 -36.58 13.75
CA ALA A 27 7.19 -35.58 14.85
C ALA A 27 6.77 -36.18 16.21
N ASN A 28 6.75 -37.49 16.36
CA ASN A 28 6.29 -38.18 17.59
C ASN A 28 7.42 -38.64 18.52
N GLU A 29 8.68 -38.44 18.17
CA GLU A 29 9.77 -38.76 19.10
C GLU A 29 10.27 -37.46 19.77
N ALA A 30 10.25 -37.48 21.09
CA ALA A 30 10.60 -36.34 21.92
C ALA A 30 12.04 -35.86 21.64
N GLY A 31 12.19 -34.74 20.99
CA GLY A 31 13.47 -34.02 20.79
C GLY A 31 13.88 -33.72 19.35
N GLU A 32 13.13 -34.12 18.33
CA GLU A 32 13.42 -33.74 16.95
C GLU A 32 12.55 -32.59 16.47
N VAL A 33 13.19 -31.55 15.97
CA VAL A 33 12.53 -30.43 15.28
C VAL A 33 12.40 -30.77 13.80
N SER A 34 11.20 -31.18 13.37
CA SER A 34 10.92 -31.44 11.96
C SER A 34 10.49 -30.13 11.26
N ILE A 35 11.26 -29.73 10.24
CA ILE A 35 10.93 -28.59 9.38
C ILE A 35 10.22 -29.15 8.14
N GLY A 36 8.88 -29.03 8.11
CA GLY A 36 8.08 -29.36 6.92
C GLY A 36 7.99 -28.18 5.97
N GLY A 37 8.46 -28.32 4.74
CA GLY A 37 8.26 -27.34 3.67
C GLY A 37 6.94 -27.59 2.94
N LYS A 38 6.11 -26.55 2.74
CA LYS A 38 4.94 -26.60 1.86
C LYS A 38 5.14 -25.66 0.68
N LEU A 39 4.95 -26.20 -0.53
CA LEU A 39 4.92 -25.42 -1.77
C LEU A 39 3.45 -25.14 -2.14
N GLY A 40 3.11 -23.90 -2.47
CA GLY A 40 1.75 -23.53 -2.85
C GLY A 40 1.71 -22.88 -4.24
N ALA A 41 0.71 -23.24 -5.05
CA ALA A 41 0.35 -22.54 -6.27
C ALA A 41 -0.99 -21.82 -6.08
N LEU A 42 -1.02 -20.53 -6.40
CA LEU A 42 -2.24 -19.71 -6.36
C LEU A 42 -2.96 -19.81 -7.70
N ILE A 43 -4.25 -20.08 -7.66
CA ILE A 43 -5.13 -20.10 -8.83
C ILE A 43 -6.00 -18.84 -8.79
N LEU A 44 -5.89 -18.04 -9.83
CA LEU A 44 -6.69 -16.85 -10.06
C LEU A 44 -7.48 -17.06 -11.35
N LEU A 45 -8.75 -17.38 -11.24
CA LEU A 45 -9.64 -17.65 -12.38
C LEU A 45 -10.66 -16.52 -12.51
N ARG A 46 -10.93 -16.10 -13.73
CA ARG A 46 -12.02 -15.16 -14.04
C ARG A 46 -12.99 -15.81 -15.02
N VAL A 47 -14.26 -15.86 -14.65
CA VAL A 47 -15.37 -16.21 -15.54
C VAL A 47 -15.95 -14.93 -16.13
N SER A 48 -15.93 -14.83 -17.46
CA SER A 48 -16.41 -13.65 -18.19
C SER A 48 -17.91 -13.47 -18.06
N GLY A 49 -18.36 -12.22 -18.00
CA GLY A 49 -19.76 -11.83 -17.93
C GLY A 49 -19.94 -10.45 -17.34
N ASP A 50 -21.15 -10.11 -16.97
CA ASP A 50 -21.47 -8.86 -16.27
C ASP A 50 -21.11 -9.01 -14.80
N ILE A 51 -19.96 -8.40 -14.41
CA ILE A 51 -19.43 -8.47 -13.06
C ILE A 51 -19.58 -7.08 -12.44
N PRO A 52 -20.31 -6.93 -11.33
CA PRO A 52 -20.47 -5.64 -10.68
C PRO A 52 -19.11 -5.13 -10.15
N GLU A 53 -18.75 -3.91 -10.53
CA GLU A 53 -17.60 -3.20 -10.01
C GLU A 53 -18.03 -2.22 -8.92
N ALA A 54 -17.66 -2.52 -7.68
CA ALA A 54 -17.92 -1.67 -6.53
C ALA A 54 -16.67 -1.65 -5.65
N ALA A 55 -15.85 -0.61 -5.77
CA ALA A 55 -14.64 -0.49 -4.97
C ALA A 55 -14.31 0.99 -4.71
N GLY A 56 -13.44 1.26 -3.73
CA GLY A 56 -13.03 2.62 -3.44
C GLY A 56 -12.15 2.76 -2.21
N ILE A 57 -11.68 3.98 -2.00
CA ILE A 57 -10.94 4.37 -0.81
C ILE A 57 -11.93 4.42 0.37
N GLN A 58 -11.61 3.69 1.43
CA GLN A 58 -12.38 3.66 2.67
C GLN A 58 -11.83 4.64 3.71
N ALA A 59 -10.51 4.82 3.71
CA ALA A 59 -9.80 5.74 4.59
C ALA A 59 -8.45 6.11 3.98
N TYR A 60 -8.02 7.35 4.14
CA TYR A 60 -6.72 7.84 3.73
C TYR A 60 -6.18 8.85 4.74
N ASP A 61 -4.96 8.64 5.20
CA ASP A 61 -4.28 9.58 6.10
C ASP A 61 -2.75 9.37 6.08
N THR A 62 -2.03 10.21 6.81
CA THR A 62 -0.65 9.91 7.19
C THR A 62 -0.62 8.72 8.16
N VAL A 63 0.48 7.97 8.19
CA VAL A 63 0.62 6.86 9.14
C VAL A 63 0.47 7.38 10.57
N ASP A 64 -0.36 6.67 11.36
CA ASP A 64 -0.72 7.00 12.74
C ASP A 64 -1.40 8.38 12.92
N GLY A 65 -1.93 8.98 11.84
CA GLY A 65 -2.56 10.30 11.87
C GLY A 65 -1.60 11.45 12.20
N LYS A 66 -0.29 11.23 12.04
CA LYS A 66 0.74 12.22 12.36
C LYS A 66 0.64 13.42 11.43
N ARG A 67 0.52 14.63 11.99
CA ARG A 67 0.37 15.89 11.24
C ARG A 67 1.63 16.74 11.15
N PHE A 68 2.62 16.48 12.00
CA PHE A 68 3.84 17.28 12.08
C PHE A 68 5.05 16.44 11.73
N PHE A 69 5.82 16.89 10.76
CA PHE A 69 7.05 16.26 10.31
C PHE A 69 8.18 17.29 10.30
N SER A 70 9.38 16.86 10.64
CA SER A 70 10.56 17.72 10.58
C SER A 70 11.35 17.58 9.28
N ASN A 71 11.16 16.46 8.58
CA ASN A 71 11.80 16.11 7.30
C ASN A 71 11.09 14.92 6.69
N VAL A 72 11.46 14.57 5.45
CA VAL A 72 11.08 13.30 4.83
C VAL A 72 11.84 12.13 5.49
N PRO A 73 11.33 10.88 5.48
CA PRO A 73 10.12 10.47 4.75
C PRO A 73 8.81 10.80 5.47
N VAL A 74 7.78 11.08 4.67
CA VAL A 74 6.39 11.16 5.11
C VAL A 74 5.66 9.94 4.58
N ALA A 75 5.21 9.07 5.47
CA ALA A 75 4.48 7.87 5.10
C ALA A 75 2.97 8.11 5.18
N PHE A 76 2.27 7.63 4.16
CA PHE A 76 0.81 7.65 4.08
C PHE A 76 0.26 6.26 4.24
N THR A 77 -1.00 6.15 4.61
CA THR A 77 -1.74 4.90 4.64
C THR A 77 -3.11 5.11 4.03
N TYR A 78 -3.51 4.23 3.14
CA TYR A 78 -4.90 4.18 2.70
C TYR A 78 -5.42 2.75 2.72
N ARG A 79 -6.72 2.64 2.95
CA ARG A 79 -7.45 1.38 2.92
C ARG A 79 -8.37 1.40 1.71
N PHE A 80 -8.14 0.48 0.79
CA PHE A 80 -8.97 0.31 -0.39
C PHE A 80 -9.84 -0.92 -0.19
N LYS A 81 -11.15 -0.76 -0.37
CA LYS A 81 -12.15 -1.82 -0.25
C LYS A 81 -12.70 -2.18 -1.61
N ASN A 82 -12.89 -3.47 -1.84
CA ASN A 82 -13.50 -4.03 -3.02
C ASN A 82 -14.76 -4.81 -2.61
N ASP A 83 -15.93 -4.27 -2.91
CA ASP A 83 -17.25 -4.89 -2.73
C ASP A 83 -17.78 -5.47 -4.05
N GLY A 84 -16.96 -5.47 -5.12
CA GLY A 84 -17.28 -6.02 -6.42
C GLY A 84 -17.08 -7.54 -6.52
N GLY A 85 -17.43 -8.10 -7.66
CA GLY A 85 -17.38 -9.54 -7.94
C GLY A 85 -16.05 -10.05 -8.50
N ASP A 86 -15.08 -9.17 -8.82
CA ASP A 86 -13.75 -9.54 -9.32
C ASP A 86 -12.66 -8.80 -8.56
N ARG A 87 -11.41 -9.28 -8.69
CA ARG A 87 -10.24 -8.59 -8.12
C ARG A 87 -10.01 -7.26 -8.82
N VAL A 88 -9.63 -6.26 -8.07
CA VAL A 88 -9.22 -4.96 -8.62
C VAL A 88 -7.79 -4.62 -8.23
N VAL A 89 -7.09 -3.91 -9.11
CA VAL A 89 -5.78 -3.32 -8.84
C VAL A 89 -5.97 -1.82 -8.86
N PRO A 90 -5.94 -1.13 -7.70
CA PRO A 90 -6.00 0.32 -7.69
C PRO A 90 -4.66 0.89 -8.16
N LEU A 91 -4.69 1.65 -9.24
CA LEU A 91 -3.52 2.33 -9.82
C LEU A 91 -3.70 3.83 -9.70
N GLY A 92 -2.64 4.55 -9.39
CA GLY A 92 -2.69 6.01 -9.31
C GLY A 92 -1.57 6.59 -8.47
N ASN A 93 -1.72 7.88 -8.15
CA ASN A 93 -0.67 8.63 -7.51
C ASN A 93 -1.21 9.43 -6.31
N ILE A 94 -0.29 9.75 -5.41
CA ILE A 94 -0.47 10.79 -4.41
C ILE A 94 0.31 12.01 -4.89
N VAL A 95 -0.39 13.12 -5.10
CA VAL A 95 0.19 14.41 -5.46
C VAL A 95 0.28 15.26 -4.21
N ILE A 96 1.50 15.68 -3.87
CA ILE A 96 1.77 16.53 -2.72
C ILE A 96 1.93 17.98 -3.21
N THR A 97 1.10 18.87 -2.69
CA THR A 97 1.10 20.29 -3.04
C THR A 97 1.36 21.16 -1.82
N ASN A 98 2.06 22.28 -2.03
CA ASN A 98 2.26 23.30 -1.00
C ASN A 98 1.07 24.26 -0.92
N VAL A 99 1.09 25.18 0.05
CA VAL A 99 0.04 26.18 0.28
C VAL A 99 -0.23 27.10 -0.92
N PHE A 100 0.73 27.23 -1.83
CA PHE A 100 0.59 28.05 -3.06
C PHE A 100 0.05 27.23 -4.24
N GLY A 101 -0.30 25.95 -4.04
CA GLY A 101 -0.77 25.06 -5.08
C GLY A 101 0.32 24.45 -5.97
N GLY A 102 1.59 24.73 -5.67
CA GLY A 102 2.72 24.12 -6.38
C GLY A 102 2.90 22.65 -6.02
N THR A 103 3.03 21.79 -7.04
CA THR A 103 3.35 20.37 -6.84
C THR A 103 4.78 20.22 -6.37
N VAL A 104 4.97 19.56 -5.23
CA VAL A 104 6.26 19.31 -4.60
C VAL A 104 6.75 17.90 -4.88
N ALA A 105 5.83 16.93 -4.87
CA ALA A 105 6.15 15.55 -5.17
C ALA A 105 4.93 14.82 -5.75
N THR A 106 5.21 13.78 -6.53
CA THR A 106 4.22 12.81 -6.98
C THR A 106 4.78 11.43 -6.70
N ILE A 107 4.03 10.62 -5.96
CA ILE A 107 4.44 9.27 -5.56
C ILE A 107 3.41 8.26 -6.05
N ASN A 108 3.87 7.08 -6.46
CA ASN A 108 2.98 6.00 -6.84
C ASN A 108 2.25 5.46 -5.59
N ALA A 109 0.94 5.37 -5.67
CA ALA A 109 0.12 4.90 -4.56
C ALA A 109 0.18 3.37 -4.36
N ASN A 110 0.47 2.60 -5.43
CA ASN A 110 0.53 1.13 -5.43
C ASN A 110 1.69 0.62 -6.30
N GLU A 111 2.91 0.85 -5.85
CA GLU A 111 4.15 0.52 -6.57
C GLU A 111 4.27 -0.96 -6.95
N THR A 112 3.74 -1.85 -6.12
CA THR A 112 3.79 -3.31 -6.32
C THR A 112 2.61 -3.85 -7.10
N GLU A 113 1.73 -3.00 -7.62
CA GLU A 113 0.48 -3.37 -8.30
C GLU A 113 -0.36 -4.40 -7.52
N GLY A 114 -0.38 -4.22 -6.21
CA GLY A 114 -1.09 -5.12 -5.31
C GLY A 114 -2.58 -5.12 -5.56
N SER A 115 -3.15 -6.30 -5.76
CA SER A 115 -4.58 -6.47 -5.99
C SER A 115 -5.38 -6.56 -4.70
N VAL A 116 -6.67 -6.20 -4.79
CA VAL A 116 -7.66 -6.34 -3.73
C VAL A 116 -8.74 -7.32 -4.20
N LEU A 117 -8.91 -8.41 -3.45
CA LEU A 117 -9.84 -9.48 -3.79
C LEU A 117 -11.30 -9.04 -3.52
N PRO A 118 -12.29 -9.70 -4.14
CA PRO A 118 -13.69 -9.46 -3.86
C PRO A 118 -14.03 -9.53 -2.36
N ASN A 119 -14.95 -8.69 -1.92
CA ASN A 119 -15.41 -8.61 -0.53
C ASN A 119 -14.28 -8.44 0.50
N SER A 120 -13.17 -7.82 0.10
CA SER A 120 -12.03 -7.62 0.98
C SER A 120 -11.55 -6.17 0.97
N ALA A 121 -10.72 -5.83 1.95
CA ALA A 121 -10.05 -4.54 2.00
C ALA A 121 -8.56 -4.73 2.24
N ARG A 122 -7.74 -3.98 1.52
CA ARG A 122 -6.28 -4.01 1.64
C ARG A 122 -5.76 -2.64 2.05
N ARG A 123 -4.77 -2.66 2.93
CA ARG A 123 -4.02 -1.46 3.33
C ARG A 123 -2.77 -1.32 2.48
N PHE A 124 -2.52 -0.11 2.02
CA PHE A 124 -1.33 0.29 1.30
C PHE A 124 -0.61 1.38 2.10
N THR A 125 0.71 1.41 2.02
CA THR A 125 1.54 2.36 2.77
C THR A 125 2.61 3.00 1.89
N PRO A 126 2.22 3.84 0.92
CA PRO A 126 3.16 4.61 0.13
C PRO A 126 3.87 5.67 0.96
N SER A 127 5.07 6.11 0.53
CA SER A 127 5.82 7.13 1.24
C SER A 127 6.44 8.16 0.30
N TRP A 128 6.45 9.41 0.73
CA TRP A 128 7.28 10.43 0.13
C TRP A 128 8.67 10.38 0.77
N GLY A 129 9.65 9.99 -0.02
CA GLY A 129 11.00 9.68 0.44
C GLY A 129 11.20 8.21 0.82
N MET A 130 12.45 7.76 0.83
CA MET A 130 12.80 6.38 1.13
C MET A 130 12.67 6.08 2.63
N VAL A 131 11.87 5.09 2.97
CA VAL A 131 11.77 4.55 4.33
C VAL A 131 12.78 3.41 4.45
N ASN A 132 13.91 3.67 5.12
CA ASN A 132 14.86 2.62 5.49
C ASN A 132 14.64 2.25 6.96
N LYS A 133 14.01 1.11 7.21
CA LYS A 133 13.69 0.63 8.56
C LYS A 133 14.91 0.20 9.36
N ASP A 134 15.99 -0.17 8.65
CA ASP A 134 17.23 -0.67 9.24
C ASP A 134 18.30 0.42 9.35
N ALA A 135 17.97 1.66 8.99
CA ALA A 135 18.92 2.77 9.10
C ALA A 135 19.19 3.09 10.57
N PRO A 136 20.46 3.29 10.94
CA PRO A 136 20.81 3.71 12.29
C PRO A 136 20.20 5.08 12.61
N ALA A 137 19.93 5.33 13.89
CA ALA A 137 19.43 6.61 14.33
C ALA A 137 20.40 7.75 13.91
N LYS A 138 19.87 8.74 13.20
CA LYS A 138 20.67 9.88 12.73
C LYS A 138 21.06 10.78 13.90
N SER A 139 22.29 11.27 13.90
CA SER A 139 22.72 12.30 14.85
C SER A 139 22.01 13.63 14.57
N PHE A 140 21.96 14.52 15.56
CA PHE A 140 21.36 15.84 15.41
C PHE A 140 21.92 16.61 14.20
N MET A 141 23.25 16.62 14.02
CA MET A 141 23.90 17.31 12.90
C MET A 141 23.61 16.67 11.55
N GLN A 142 23.40 15.36 11.48
CA GLN A 142 22.95 14.69 10.25
C GLN A 142 21.54 15.11 9.89
N ILE A 143 20.63 15.19 10.87
CA ILE A 143 19.26 15.68 10.64
C ILE A 143 19.28 17.12 10.14
N VAL A 144 20.09 18.00 10.73
CA VAL A 144 20.22 19.40 10.29
C VAL A 144 20.74 19.48 8.86
N LYS A 145 21.74 18.68 8.48
CA LYS A 145 22.24 18.62 7.11
C LYS A 145 21.16 18.14 6.12
N ASP A 146 20.43 17.09 6.47
CA ASP A 146 19.34 16.57 5.64
C ASP A 146 18.25 17.62 5.45
N GLN A 147 17.88 18.34 6.51
CA GLN A 147 16.89 19.43 6.45
C GLN A 147 17.38 20.63 5.64
N ALA A 148 18.70 20.89 5.61
CA ALA A 148 19.27 21.96 4.80
C ALA A 148 19.36 21.57 3.32
N SER A 149 19.62 20.30 3.02
CA SER A 149 19.73 19.80 1.64
C SER A 149 18.36 19.61 0.97
N ASP A 150 17.36 19.23 1.74
CA ASP A 150 15.97 18.99 1.28
C ASP A 150 15.01 19.79 2.15
N PHE A 151 15.02 21.13 1.93
CA PHE A 151 14.32 22.08 2.76
C PHE A 151 12.82 22.14 2.44
N HIS A 152 12.04 21.68 3.39
CA HIS A 152 10.58 21.74 3.32
C HIS A 152 10.02 22.42 4.56
N ILE A 153 9.23 23.48 4.37
CA ILE A 153 8.56 24.20 5.45
C ILE A 153 7.15 24.59 5.03
N GLY A 154 6.21 24.47 5.95
CA GLY A 154 4.83 24.93 5.78
C GLY A 154 3.79 23.83 5.68
N TYR A 155 2.62 24.23 5.19
CA TYR A 155 1.45 23.36 5.04
C TYR A 155 1.46 22.67 3.69
N TYR A 156 1.16 21.37 3.71
CA TYR A 156 1.08 20.52 2.52
C TYR A 156 -0.23 19.75 2.49
N THR A 157 -0.75 19.57 1.28
CA THR A 157 -1.89 18.70 1.01
C THR A 157 -1.42 17.54 0.16
N ALA A 158 -1.77 16.33 0.56
CA ALA A 158 -1.53 15.10 -0.20
C ALA A 158 -2.86 14.60 -0.76
N SER A 159 -3.01 14.68 -2.08
CA SER A 159 -4.22 14.26 -2.80
C SER A 159 -3.98 12.91 -3.44
N LEU A 160 -4.73 11.90 -3.00
CA LEU A 160 -4.71 10.54 -3.54
C LEU A 160 -5.77 10.44 -4.64
N ALA A 161 -5.38 10.01 -5.83
CA ALA A 161 -6.27 9.70 -6.94
C ALA A 161 -5.97 8.30 -7.46
N LEU A 162 -6.97 7.43 -7.43
CA LEU A 162 -6.89 6.05 -7.86
C LEU A 162 -7.88 5.77 -8.99
N THR A 163 -7.44 4.97 -9.94
CA THR A 163 -8.28 4.38 -11.01
C THR A 163 -8.25 2.88 -10.87
N TYR A 164 -9.37 2.21 -11.07
CA TYR A 164 -9.49 0.76 -10.90
C TYR A 164 -10.59 0.18 -11.78
N GLY A 165 -10.57 -1.14 -11.92
CA GLY A 165 -11.58 -1.89 -12.66
C GLY A 165 -11.46 -1.78 -14.18
N VAL A 166 -12.36 -2.44 -14.89
CA VAL A 166 -12.41 -2.46 -16.36
C VAL A 166 -13.02 -1.15 -16.90
N MET A 167 -13.94 -0.54 -16.12
CA MET A 167 -14.59 0.72 -16.48
C MET A 167 -13.74 1.95 -16.17
N ASN A 168 -12.51 1.78 -15.65
CA ASN A 168 -11.65 2.88 -15.20
C ASN A 168 -12.34 3.79 -14.17
N SER A 169 -13.06 3.19 -13.24
CA SER A 169 -13.68 3.91 -12.14
C SER A 169 -12.64 4.63 -11.29
N THR A 170 -12.98 5.81 -10.77
CA THR A 170 -12.06 6.63 -10.00
C THR A 170 -12.50 6.78 -8.56
N SER A 171 -11.54 6.81 -7.64
CA SER A 171 -11.75 7.16 -6.24
C SER A 171 -10.66 8.11 -5.77
N GLN A 172 -11.05 9.17 -5.07
CA GLN A 172 -10.15 10.23 -4.63
C GLN A 172 -10.35 10.54 -3.17
N ASP A 173 -9.27 10.93 -2.51
CA ASP A 173 -9.28 11.41 -1.12
C ASP A 173 -8.08 12.33 -0.89
N SER A 174 -8.08 13.11 0.19
CA SER A 174 -6.99 14.02 0.50
C SER A 174 -6.75 14.11 2.00
N THR A 175 -5.49 14.30 2.36
CA THR A 175 -5.08 14.60 3.73
C THR A 175 -4.08 15.75 3.75
N TRP A 176 -3.80 16.29 4.93
CA TRP A 176 -2.87 17.39 5.10
C TRP A 176 -1.83 17.09 6.19
N PHE A 177 -0.71 17.75 6.11
CA PHE A 177 0.34 17.71 7.12
C PHE A 177 1.18 18.99 7.09
N LEU A 178 1.94 19.22 8.17
CA LEU A 178 2.86 20.33 8.34
C LEU A 178 4.30 19.82 8.37
N MET A 179 5.17 20.52 7.61
CA MET A 179 6.61 20.32 7.67
C MET A 179 7.22 21.48 8.44
N LEU A 180 7.97 21.17 9.50
CA LEU A 180 8.71 22.15 10.31
C LEU A 180 10.10 21.62 10.64
N PRO A 181 11.15 22.07 9.93
CA PRO A 181 12.53 21.63 10.14
C PRO A 181 13.12 22.31 11.38
N TRP A 182 12.55 22.02 12.57
CA TRP A 182 12.83 22.73 13.81
C TRP A 182 14.31 22.62 14.24
N GLN A 183 14.99 21.50 13.93
CA GLN A 183 16.41 21.33 14.25
C GLN A 183 17.28 22.33 13.47
N LEU A 184 16.99 22.50 12.17
CA LEU A 184 17.67 23.47 11.33
C LEU A 184 17.40 24.92 11.82
N LEU A 185 16.13 25.21 12.12
CA LEU A 185 15.74 26.53 12.63
C LEU A 185 16.46 26.85 13.94
N LEU A 186 16.63 25.87 14.84
CA LEU A 186 17.32 26.05 16.12
C LEU A 186 18.82 26.35 15.96
N VAL A 187 19.44 25.86 14.87
CA VAL A 187 20.85 26.15 14.58
C VAL A 187 21.04 27.52 13.91
N CYS A 188 20.01 28.02 13.21
CA CYS A 188 20.05 29.31 12.51
C CYS A 188 19.69 30.50 13.39
N PHE A 189 19.11 30.28 14.57
CA PHE A 189 18.77 31.29 15.57
C PHE A 189 19.59 31.14 16.85
#